data_241e5c765c1e4a809ba557cf68972e26
#
_entry.id   241e5c765c1e4a809ba557cf68972e26
#
_cell.length_a   1.000
_cell.length_b   1.000
_cell.length_c   1.000
_cell.angle_alpha   90.00
_cell.angle_beta   90.00
_cell.angle_gamma   90.00
#
_symmetry.space_group_name_H-M   'P 1'
#
loop_
_entity.id
_entity.type
_entity.pdbx_description
1 polymer ?
#
loop_
_entity_poly.entity_id
_entity_poly.type
_entity_poly.pdbx_seq_one_letter_code
_entity_poly.pdbx_strand_id
1 'polypeptide(L)'
;RTIRLTAAIVCFTLITLLFLDFTGTLHTWFGWLAKIQFLPAVLALNIGVVLFLIVLTLLFGRIYCSVICPLGVFQDAVSWFSGKQKKNRFRYSPALKWLRYGVLAVFILALVAGLNAFVVLLAPYSAYGRMVSSLLAPVWQWGNNLLAYFAERAESYAFYEVDVWMKSLSTLIIAVITLIVLFVLAWRNGRTYCNTICPVGTVLGFISRYSIFK
;
A
#
# COMPACT_ATOMS: atom_id res chain seq x y z
N ARG A 1 18.58 -9.33 -7.57
CA ARG A 1 18.17 -7.97 -7.18
C ARG A 1 17.24 -7.35 -8.21
N THR A 2 17.54 -7.46 -9.49
CA THR A 2 16.73 -6.93 -10.60
C THR A 2 15.32 -7.53 -10.63
N ILE A 3 15.18 -8.86 -10.57
CA ILE A 3 13.88 -9.55 -10.58
C ILE A 3 12.96 -9.06 -9.46
N ARG A 4 13.49 -8.87 -8.25
CA ARG A 4 12.71 -8.33 -7.13
C ARG A 4 12.23 -6.90 -7.40
N LEU A 5 13.09 -6.07 -7.98
CA LEU A 5 12.76 -4.68 -8.30
C LEU A 5 11.70 -4.60 -9.41
N THR A 6 11.85 -5.36 -10.49
CA THR A 6 10.86 -5.39 -11.57
C THR A 6 9.50 -5.90 -11.09
N ALA A 7 9.48 -6.99 -10.32
CA ALA A 7 8.25 -7.51 -9.73
C ALA A 7 7.58 -6.50 -8.79
N ALA A 8 8.36 -5.78 -7.97
CA ALA A 8 7.83 -4.74 -7.08
C ALA A 8 7.22 -3.57 -7.86
N ILE A 9 7.88 -3.11 -8.93
CA ILE A 9 7.36 -2.03 -9.79
C ILE A 9 6.07 -2.49 -10.48
N VAL A 10 6.04 -3.69 -11.05
CA VAL A 10 4.85 -4.23 -11.72
C VAL A 10 3.68 -4.35 -10.75
N CYS A 11 3.87 -4.96 -9.58
CA CYS A 11 2.81 -5.07 -8.57
C CYS A 11 2.34 -3.70 -8.09
N PHE A 12 3.25 -2.76 -7.86
CA PHE A 12 2.92 -1.42 -7.41
C PHE A 12 2.10 -0.66 -8.45
N THR A 13 2.50 -0.67 -9.71
CA THR A 13 1.77 -0.01 -10.81
C THR A 13 0.40 -0.62 -11.03
N LEU A 14 0.28 -1.95 -11.05
CA LEU A 14 -1.00 -2.64 -11.20
C LEU A 14 -1.96 -2.32 -10.04
N ILE A 15 -1.49 -2.34 -8.79
CA ILE A 15 -2.33 -1.98 -7.64
C ILE A 15 -2.72 -0.51 -7.68
N THR A 16 -1.83 0.39 -8.09
CA THR A 16 -2.16 1.82 -8.24
C THR A 16 -3.23 2.02 -9.31
N LEU A 17 -3.08 1.36 -10.45
CA LEU A 17 -4.05 1.41 -11.54
C LEU A 17 -5.41 0.83 -11.12
N LEU A 18 -5.45 -0.22 -10.30
CA LEU A 18 -6.70 -0.76 -9.74
C LEU A 18 -7.45 0.28 -8.88
N PHE A 19 -6.73 1.14 -8.16
CA PHE A 19 -7.36 2.23 -7.38
C PHE A 19 -7.75 3.44 -8.23
N LEU A 20 -7.16 3.60 -9.41
CA LEU A 20 -7.48 4.66 -10.37
C LEU A 20 -8.54 4.24 -11.39
N ASP A 21 -8.85 2.94 -11.46
CA ASP A 21 -9.80 2.38 -12.41
C ASP A 21 -11.23 2.83 -12.07
N PHE A 22 -11.76 3.73 -12.88
CA PHE A 22 -13.16 4.18 -12.81
C PHE A 22 -14.05 3.42 -13.80
N THR A 23 -13.47 2.68 -14.74
CA THR A 23 -14.21 1.90 -15.76
C THR A 23 -14.56 0.49 -15.29
N GLY A 24 -13.88 -0.01 -14.24
CA GLY A 24 -14.03 -1.38 -13.74
C GLY A 24 -13.35 -2.46 -14.59
N THR A 25 -12.76 -2.09 -15.73
CA THR A 25 -12.15 -3.05 -16.66
C THR A 25 -10.90 -3.71 -16.07
N LEU A 26 -10.04 -2.94 -15.42
CA LEU A 26 -8.86 -3.48 -14.75
C LEU A 26 -9.25 -4.34 -13.53
N HIS A 27 -10.33 -4.02 -12.87
CA HIS A 27 -10.82 -4.76 -11.71
C HIS A 27 -11.27 -6.17 -12.09
N THR A 28 -11.84 -6.37 -13.28
CA THR A 28 -12.24 -7.71 -13.77
C THR A 28 -11.03 -8.61 -14.03
N TRP A 29 -9.92 -8.06 -14.55
CA TRP A 29 -8.73 -8.82 -14.89
C TRP A 29 -7.74 -8.98 -13.73
N PHE A 30 -7.52 -7.93 -12.95
CA PHE A 30 -6.50 -7.87 -11.92
C PHE A 30 -7.04 -7.73 -10.49
N GLY A 31 -8.35 -7.80 -10.27
CA GLY A 31 -8.97 -7.70 -8.94
C GLY A 31 -8.50 -8.78 -7.95
N TRP A 32 -7.95 -9.90 -8.44
CA TRP A 32 -7.32 -10.91 -7.61
C TRP A 32 -6.11 -10.38 -6.84
N LEU A 33 -5.38 -9.37 -7.36
CA LEU A 33 -4.26 -8.72 -6.64
C LEU A 33 -4.70 -8.05 -5.33
N ALA A 34 -5.90 -7.51 -5.28
CA ALA A 34 -6.49 -6.98 -4.05
C ALA A 34 -6.78 -8.10 -3.04
N LYS A 35 -7.25 -9.26 -3.51
CA LYS A 35 -7.59 -10.43 -2.69
C LYS A 35 -6.36 -11.14 -2.10
N ILE A 36 -5.20 -11.05 -2.74
CA ILE A 36 -3.93 -11.62 -2.21
C ILE A 36 -3.33 -10.74 -1.11
N GLN A 37 -3.82 -9.54 -0.88
CA GLN A 37 -3.30 -8.72 0.21
C GLN A 37 -3.58 -9.39 1.55
N PHE A 38 -2.56 -9.40 2.44
CA PHE A 38 -2.61 -10.18 3.68
C PHE A 38 -3.84 -9.89 4.55
N LEU A 39 -4.13 -8.63 4.80
CA LEU A 39 -5.27 -8.27 5.66
C LEU A 39 -6.63 -8.53 5.00
N PRO A 40 -6.89 -8.14 3.74
CA PRO A 40 -8.11 -8.57 3.04
C PRO A 40 -8.30 -10.08 2.99
N ALA A 41 -7.22 -10.84 2.79
CA ALA A 41 -7.29 -12.32 2.79
C ALA A 41 -7.66 -12.89 4.17
N VAL A 42 -7.12 -12.32 5.26
CA VAL A 42 -7.47 -12.72 6.63
C VAL A 42 -8.93 -12.38 6.95
N LEU A 43 -9.38 -11.16 6.60
CA LEU A 43 -10.76 -10.72 6.85
C LEU A 43 -11.78 -11.50 6.01
N ALA A 44 -11.41 -11.91 4.79
CA ALA A 44 -12.23 -12.74 3.92
C ALA A 44 -12.18 -14.25 4.30
N LEU A 45 -11.46 -14.61 5.38
CA LEU A 45 -11.23 -16.00 5.81
C LEU A 45 -10.67 -16.89 4.69
N ASN A 46 -9.89 -16.31 3.78
CA ASN A 46 -9.27 -17.04 2.68
C ASN A 46 -8.00 -17.77 3.16
N ILE A 47 -8.21 -18.93 3.80
CA ILE A 47 -7.16 -19.72 4.43
C ILE A 47 -6.05 -20.08 3.42
N GLY A 48 -6.39 -20.38 2.18
CA GLY A 48 -5.42 -20.75 1.15
C GLY A 48 -4.42 -19.63 0.85
N VAL A 49 -4.90 -18.39 0.68
CA VAL A 49 -4.03 -17.22 0.43
C VAL A 49 -3.19 -16.91 1.67
N VAL A 50 -3.78 -16.96 2.87
CA VAL A 50 -3.05 -16.71 4.12
C VAL A 50 -1.93 -17.74 4.30
N LEU A 51 -2.22 -19.03 4.09
CA LEU A 51 -1.23 -20.10 4.17
C LEU A 51 -0.11 -19.90 3.13
N PHE A 52 -0.48 -19.59 1.90
CA PHE A 52 0.49 -19.29 0.84
C PHE A 52 1.43 -18.13 1.23
N LEU A 53 0.91 -17.04 1.78
CA LEU A 53 1.71 -15.89 2.22
C LEU A 53 2.60 -16.24 3.43
N ILE A 54 2.15 -17.10 4.33
CA ILE A 54 2.96 -17.61 5.45
C ILE A 54 4.12 -18.45 4.92
N VAL A 55 3.85 -19.40 4.03
CA VAL A 55 4.88 -20.24 3.40
C VAL A 55 5.87 -19.40 2.63
N LEU A 56 5.40 -18.44 1.84
CA LEU A 56 6.25 -17.49 1.11
C LEU A 56 7.16 -16.71 2.07
N THR A 57 6.63 -16.30 3.23
CA THR A 57 7.41 -15.58 4.25
C THR A 57 8.42 -16.49 4.95
N LEU A 58 8.10 -17.76 5.17
CA LEU A 58 9.02 -18.76 5.73
C LEU A 58 10.15 -19.08 4.76
N LEU A 59 9.88 -19.13 3.45
CA LEU A 59 10.90 -19.41 2.45
C LEU A 59 11.81 -18.21 2.22
N PHE A 60 11.25 -17.05 1.93
CA PHE A 60 11.98 -15.88 1.43
C PHE A 60 12.00 -14.68 2.39
N GLY A 61 11.57 -14.85 3.62
CA GLY A 61 11.53 -13.78 4.60
C GLY A 61 10.48 -12.72 4.25
N ARG A 62 10.82 -11.43 4.39
CA ARG A 62 9.87 -10.31 4.23
C ARG A 62 9.63 -9.90 2.77
N ILE A 63 9.55 -10.86 1.84
CA ILE A 63 9.36 -10.57 0.41
C ILE A 63 7.99 -9.92 0.16
N TYR A 64 6.96 -10.30 0.91
CA TYR A 64 5.63 -9.69 0.84
C TYR A 64 5.70 -8.16 0.99
N CYS A 65 6.36 -7.66 2.03
CA CYS A 65 6.46 -6.23 2.28
C CYS A 65 7.33 -5.48 1.25
N SER A 66 8.15 -6.18 0.48
CA SER A 66 9.06 -5.56 -0.50
C SER A 66 8.62 -5.68 -1.95
N VAL A 67 7.62 -6.51 -2.23
CA VAL A 67 7.15 -6.76 -3.60
C VAL A 67 5.64 -6.60 -3.72
N ILE A 68 4.87 -7.21 -2.83
CA ILE A 68 3.41 -7.29 -2.94
C ILE A 68 2.72 -6.10 -2.25
N CYS A 69 3.23 -5.67 -1.09
CA CYS A 69 2.61 -4.59 -0.33
C CYS A 69 2.93 -3.21 -0.96
N PRO A 70 1.93 -2.49 -1.49
CA PRO A 70 2.19 -1.21 -2.17
C PRO A 70 2.75 -0.15 -1.22
N LEU A 71 2.35 -0.16 0.06
CA LEU A 71 2.86 0.78 1.05
C LEU A 71 4.36 0.55 1.34
N GLY A 72 4.80 -0.72 1.34
CA GLY A 72 6.20 -1.07 1.52
C GLY A 72 7.06 -0.62 0.35
N VAL A 73 6.57 -0.84 -0.88
CA VAL A 73 7.25 -0.39 -2.11
C VAL A 73 7.31 1.15 -2.17
N PHE A 74 6.24 1.84 -1.78
CA PHE A 74 6.22 3.30 -1.69
C PHE A 74 7.31 3.83 -0.73
N GLN A 75 7.45 3.23 0.47
CA GLN A 75 8.49 3.63 1.42
C GLN A 75 9.91 3.37 0.86
N ASP A 76 10.09 2.28 0.12
CA ASP A 76 11.38 2.00 -0.55
C ASP A 76 11.71 3.05 -1.61
N ALA A 77 10.73 3.45 -2.41
CA ALA A 77 10.90 4.50 -3.41
C ALA A 77 11.30 5.83 -2.76
N VAL A 78 10.56 6.27 -1.74
CA VAL A 78 10.87 7.52 -1.00
C VAL A 78 12.26 7.46 -0.38
N SER A 79 12.60 6.33 0.25
CA SER A 79 13.89 6.17 0.88
C SER A 79 15.06 6.11 -0.12
N TRP A 80 14.83 5.59 -1.31
CA TRP A 80 15.81 5.59 -2.40
C TRP A 80 16.09 7.02 -2.90
N PHE A 81 15.05 7.85 -3.06
CA PHE A 81 15.21 9.27 -3.38
C PHE A 81 15.97 10.04 -2.29
N SER A 82 15.65 9.79 -1.02
CA SER A 82 16.37 10.38 0.12
C SER A 82 17.85 9.97 0.14
N GLY A 83 18.16 8.72 -0.16
CA GLY A 83 19.51 8.19 -0.19
C GLY A 83 20.40 8.78 -1.29
N LYS A 84 19.82 9.20 -2.42
CA LYS A 84 20.52 9.92 -3.48
C LYS A 84 20.94 11.33 -3.08
N GLN A 85 20.14 12.00 -2.26
CA GLN A 85 20.43 13.39 -1.84
C GLN A 85 21.36 13.48 -0.63
N LYS A 86 21.37 12.47 0.23
CA LYS A 86 22.22 12.44 1.44
C LYS A 86 23.33 11.42 1.26
N LYS A 87 24.58 11.87 1.33
CA LYS A 87 25.77 11.02 1.43
C LYS A 87 25.79 10.14 2.71
N ASN A 88 24.81 10.28 3.59
CA ASN A 88 24.69 9.54 4.84
C ASN A 88 24.03 8.18 4.60
N ARG A 89 24.75 7.10 4.93
CA ARG A 89 24.25 5.74 5.00
C ARG A 89 22.96 5.70 5.83
N PHE A 90 21.92 5.02 5.31
CA PHE A 90 20.70 4.73 6.05
C PHE A 90 21.05 4.16 7.43
N ARG A 91 20.74 4.91 8.47
CA ARG A 91 20.84 4.40 9.83
C ARG A 91 19.60 3.54 10.06
N TYR A 92 19.79 2.23 10.11
CA TYR A 92 18.72 1.31 10.47
C TYR A 92 18.18 1.70 11.85
N SER A 93 16.94 2.17 11.91
CA SER A 93 16.28 2.43 13.19
C SER A 93 15.82 1.09 13.76
N PRO A 94 16.34 0.66 14.93
CA PRO A 94 15.84 -0.53 15.58
C PRO A 94 14.35 -0.32 15.91
N ALA A 95 13.54 -1.33 15.61
CA ALA A 95 12.10 -1.25 15.90
C ALA A 95 11.89 -1.07 17.41
N LEU A 96 11.12 -0.06 17.80
CA LEU A 96 10.67 0.14 19.17
C LEU A 96 9.77 -1.03 19.57
N LYS A 97 10.33 -2.02 20.24
CA LYS A 97 9.64 -3.27 20.57
C LYS A 97 8.31 -3.03 21.31
N TRP A 98 8.30 -2.10 22.23
CA TRP A 98 7.13 -1.76 23.02
C TRP A 98 5.99 -1.19 22.18
N LEU A 99 6.30 -0.22 21.31
CA LEU A 99 5.33 0.38 20.40
C LEU A 99 4.81 -0.64 19.39
N ARG A 100 5.68 -1.49 18.86
CA ARG A 100 5.35 -2.53 17.89
C ARG A 100 4.32 -3.53 18.43
N TYR A 101 4.56 -4.07 19.64
CA TYR A 101 3.64 -5.03 20.25
C TYR A 101 2.38 -4.34 20.81
N GLY A 102 2.50 -3.11 21.31
CA GLY A 102 1.37 -2.30 21.75
C GLY A 102 0.38 -2.02 20.61
N VAL A 103 0.88 -1.57 19.45
CA VAL A 103 0.01 -1.35 18.27
C VAL A 103 -0.62 -2.65 17.78
N LEU A 104 0.11 -3.77 17.79
CA LEU A 104 -0.45 -5.07 17.42
C LEU A 104 -1.56 -5.50 18.39
N ALA A 105 -1.37 -5.34 19.69
CA ALA A 105 -2.38 -5.67 20.70
C ALA A 105 -3.65 -4.82 20.52
N VAL A 106 -3.49 -3.49 20.35
CA VAL A 106 -4.62 -2.59 20.09
C VAL A 106 -5.32 -2.94 18.77
N PHE A 107 -4.58 -3.32 17.74
CA PHE A 107 -5.14 -3.74 16.46
C PHE A 107 -5.98 -5.02 16.60
N ILE A 108 -5.49 -6.03 17.34
CA ILE A 108 -6.23 -7.27 17.60
C ILE A 108 -7.49 -6.99 18.43
N LEU A 109 -7.38 -6.15 19.48
CA LEU A 109 -8.53 -5.74 20.29
C LEU A 109 -9.58 -5.01 19.45
N ALA A 110 -9.16 -4.09 18.57
CA ALA A 110 -10.06 -3.37 17.66
C ALA A 110 -10.76 -4.33 16.69
N LEU A 111 -10.06 -5.36 16.22
CA LEU A 111 -10.60 -6.38 15.32
C LEU A 111 -11.65 -7.23 16.03
N VAL A 112 -11.37 -7.67 17.26
CA VAL A 112 -12.32 -8.47 18.09
C VAL A 112 -13.53 -7.62 18.51
N ALA A 113 -13.32 -6.33 18.82
CA ALA A 113 -14.39 -5.39 19.17
C ALA A 113 -15.22 -4.94 17.96
N GLY A 114 -14.88 -5.35 16.73
CA GLY A 114 -15.60 -4.95 15.51
C GLY A 114 -15.39 -3.50 15.09
N LEU A 115 -14.36 -2.82 15.61
CA LEU A 115 -14.02 -1.43 15.27
C LEU A 115 -13.37 -1.33 13.87
N ASN A 116 -14.15 -1.61 12.84
CA ASN A 116 -13.69 -1.68 11.45
C ASN A 116 -12.98 -0.40 10.98
N ALA A 117 -13.44 0.78 11.43
CA ALA A 117 -12.82 2.05 11.06
C ALA A 117 -11.34 2.12 11.48
N PHE A 118 -11.02 1.67 12.70
CA PHE A 118 -9.66 1.65 13.22
C PHE A 118 -8.79 0.59 12.52
N VAL A 119 -9.35 -0.58 12.25
CA VAL A 119 -8.67 -1.64 11.50
C VAL A 119 -8.30 -1.17 10.10
N VAL A 120 -9.24 -0.54 9.39
CA VAL A 120 -9.03 0.03 8.04
C VAL A 120 -8.03 1.19 8.07
N LEU A 121 -7.97 1.98 9.15
CA LEU A 121 -7.01 3.07 9.29
C LEU A 121 -5.57 2.56 9.34
N LEU A 122 -5.31 1.49 10.10
CA LEU A 122 -3.99 0.92 10.30
C LEU A 122 -3.57 -0.07 9.20
N ALA A 123 -4.51 -0.58 8.42
CA ALA A 123 -4.25 -1.51 7.34
C ALA A 123 -3.38 -0.89 6.25
N PRO A 124 -2.21 -1.46 5.90
CA PRO A 124 -1.30 -0.85 4.94
C PRO A 124 -1.90 -0.72 3.53
N TYR A 125 -2.68 -1.70 3.11
CA TYR A 125 -3.37 -1.68 1.83
C TYR A 125 -4.45 -0.60 1.77
N SER A 126 -5.28 -0.50 2.81
CA SER A 126 -6.33 0.53 2.91
C SER A 126 -5.75 1.93 3.05
N ALA A 127 -4.65 2.09 3.81
CA ALA A 127 -3.96 3.37 3.93
C ALA A 127 -3.45 3.85 2.55
N TYR A 128 -2.82 2.95 1.78
CA TYR A 128 -2.38 3.24 0.42
C TYR A 128 -3.56 3.55 -0.50
N GLY A 129 -4.62 2.74 -0.46
CA GLY A 129 -5.82 2.95 -1.26
C GLY A 129 -6.49 4.31 -0.99
N ARG A 130 -6.58 4.73 0.27
CA ARG A 130 -7.09 6.08 0.61
C ARG A 130 -6.22 7.19 0.01
N MET A 131 -4.88 7.06 0.10
CA MET A 131 -3.99 8.06 -0.50
C MET A 131 -4.19 8.16 -2.02
N VAL A 132 -4.20 7.03 -2.72
CA VAL A 132 -4.38 7.00 -4.18
C VAL A 132 -5.77 7.50 -4.56
N SER A 133 -6.83 6.98 -3.94
CA SER A 133 -8.20 7.33 -4.31
C SER A 133 -8.63 8.73 -3.90
N SER A 134 -7.99 9.36 -2.91
CA SER A 134 -8.33 10.72 -2.49
C SER A 134 -7.43 11.79 -3.11
N LEU A 135 -6.20 11.45 -3.50
CA LEU A 135 -5.24 12.42 -4.01
C LEU A 135 -4.96 12.23 -5.51
N LEU A 136 -4.74 10.99 -5.96
CA LEU A 136 -4.39 10.70 -7.34
C LEU A 136 -5.61 10.52 -8.25
N ALA A 137 -6.69 9.91 -7.75
CA ALA A 137 -7.87 9.65 -8.57
C ALA A 137 -8.55 10.93 -9.07
N PRO A 138 -8.75 12.01 -8.29
CA PRO A 138 -9.30 13.25 -8.80
C PRO A 138 -8.42 13.88 -9.90
N VAL A 139 -7.09 13.85 -9.70
CA VAL A 139 -6.13 14.36 -10.69
C VAL A 139 -6.17 13.54 -11.98
N TRP A 140 -6.27 12.22 -11.86
CA TRP A 140 -6.40 11.30 -13.00
C TRP A 140 -7.70 11.53 -13.77
N GLN A 141 -8.84 11.68 -13.07
CA GLN A 141 -10.14 11.97 -13.68
C GLN A 141 -10.15 13.35 -14.37
N TRP A 142 -9.54 14.35 -13.74
CA TRP A 142 -9.39 15.66 -14.36
C TRP A 142 -8.52 15.61 -15.64
N GLY A 143 -7.44 14.84 -15.61
CA GLY A 143 -6.61 14.58 -16.78
C GLY A 143 -7.37 13.87 -17.90
N ASN A 144 -8.21 12.87 -17.55
CA ASN A 144 -9.09 12.19 -18.49
C ASN A 144 -10.11 13.15 -19.14
N ASN A 145 -10.73 14.03 -18.34
CA ASN A 145 -11.68 15.01 -18.84
C ASN A 145 -11.03 16.03 -19.77
N LEU A 146 -9.77 16.41 -19.49
CA LEU A 146 -8.99 17.25 -20.39
C LEU A 146 -8.74 16.55 -21.73
N LEU A 147 -8.40 15.24 -21.71
CA LEU A 147 -8.24 14.43 -22.93
C LEU A 147 -9.55 14.27 -23.66
N ALA A 148 -10.67 14.05 -22.94
CA ALA A 148 -12.01 13.95 -23.52
C ALA A 148 -12.39 15.25 -24.27
N TYR A 149 -12.11 16.42 -23.69
CA TYR A 149 -12.34 17.71 -24.33
C TYR A 149 -11.57 17.88 -25.64
N PHE A 150 -10.30 17.43 -25.70
CA PHE A 150 -9.53 17.46 -26.95
C PHE A 150 -9.99 16.39 -27.95
N ALA A 151 -10.38 15.22 -27.48
CA ALA A 151 -10.87 14.13 -28.33
C ALA A 151 -12.20 14.49 -28.99
N GLU A 152 -13.11 15.13 -28.28
CA GLU A 152 -14.39 15.61 -28.82
C GLU A 152 -14.20 16.62 -29.95
N ARG A 153 -13.22 17.53 -29.82
CA ARG A 153 -12.83 18.47 -30.89
C ARG A 153 -12.22 17.80 -32.11
N ALA A 154 -11.63 16.62 -31.92
CA ALA A 154 -11.05 15.80 -32.99
C ALA A 154 -12.06 14.77 -33.56
N GLU A 155 -13.36 14.89 -33.23
CA GLU A 155 -14.44 13.96 -33.60
C GLU A 155 -14.17 12.50 -33.19
N SER A 156 -13.36 12.30 -32.14
CA SER A 156 -13.01 10.99 -31.59
C SER A 156 -13.70 10.75 -30.26
N TYR A 157 -14.52 9.71 -30.17
CA TYR A 157 -15.22 9.30 -28.95
C TYR A 157 -14.44 8.28 -28.11
N ALA A 158 -13.10 8.28 -28.22
CA ALA A 158 -12.25 7.34 -27.48
C ALA A 158 -12.19 7.64 -25.96
N PHE A 159 -12.46 8.89 -25.56
CA PHE A 159 -12.49 9.34 -24.17
C PHE A 159 -13.85 9.96 -23.90
N TYR A 160 -14.40 9.67 -22.72
CA TYR A 160 -15.67 10.24 -22.26
C TYR A 160 -15.47 11.02 -20.98
N GLU A 161 -16.32 12.02 -20.78
CA GLU A 161 -16.28 12.85 -19.59
C GLU A 161 -16.75 12.06 -18.37
N VAL A 162 -16.03 12.18 -17.27
CA VAL A 162 -16.31 11.49 -16.00
C VAL A 162 -16.48 12.53 -14.92
N ASP A 163 -17.53 12.39 -14.11
CA ASP A 163 -17.73 13.23 -12.94
C ASP A 163 -16.56 13.08 -11.96
N VAL A 164 -15.89 14.19 -11.66
CA VAL A 164 -14.81 14.22 -10.68
C VAL A 164 -15.40 14.19 -9.29
N TRP A 165 -15.49 13.00 -8.71
CA TRP A 165 -16.03 12.82 -7.38
C TRP A 165 -14.97 12.98 -6.31
N MET A 166 -15.02 14.08 -5.57
CA MET A 166 -14.19 14.23 -4.37
C MET A 166 -14.86 13.56 -3.18
N LYS A 167 -14.17 12.60 -2.57
CA LYS A 167 -14.61 11.97 -1.30
C LYS A 167 -14.72 13.04 -0.20
N SER A 168 -15.37 12.70 0.93
CA SER A 168 -15.57 13.64 2.03
C SER A 168 -14.24 14.31 2.47
N LEU A 169 -14.33 15.58 2.88
CA LEU A 169 -13.21 16.39 3.33
C LEU A 169 -12.40 15.69 4.45
N SER A 170 -13.09 14.98 5.35
CA SER A 170 -12.45 14.21 6.43
C SER A 170 -11.55 13.10 5.88
N THR A 171 -11.97 12.38 4.84
CA THR A 171 -11.15 11.32 4.20
C THR A 171 -9.93 11.90 3.50
N LEU A 172 -10.08 13.06 2.88
CA LEU A 172 -8.98 13.79 2.25
C LEU A 172 -7.93 14.22 3.29
N ILE A 173 -8.36 14.81 4.41
CA ILE A 173 -7.45 15.22 5.49
C ILE A 173 -6.69 14.02 6.04
N ILE A 174 -7.36 12.90 6.30
CA ILE A 174 -6.72 11.68 6.78
C ILE A 174 -5.71 11.15 5.73
N ALA A 175 -6.05 11.19 4.45
CA ALA A 175 -5.14 10.74 3.39
C ALA A 175 -3.88 11.61 3.31
N VAL A 176 -4.02 12.95 3.41
CA VAL A 176 -2.89 13.89 3.40
C VAL A 176 -2.01 13.70 4.63
N ILE A 177 -2.59 13.60 5.82
CA ILE A 177 -1.84 13.37 7.07
C ILE A 177 -1.07 12.04 6.97
N THR A 178 -1.73 10.96 6.49
CA THR A 178 -1.11 9.65 6.32
C THR A 178 0.05 9.73 5.34
N LEU A 179 -0.11 10.43 4.21
CA LEU A 179 0.95 10.62 3.22
C LEU A 179 2.16 11.36 3.83
N ILE A 180 1.92 12.47 4.53
CA ILE A 180 2.98 13.28 5.16
C ILE A 180 3.74 12.44 6.19
N VAL A 181 3.03 11.74 7.07
CA VAL A 181 3.65 10.90 8.11
C VAL A 181 4.50 9.80 7.47
N LEU A 182 3.97 9.09 6.48
CA LEU A 182 4.70 8.03 5.78
C LEU A 182 5.91 8.57 5.03
N PHE A 183 5.76 9.71 4.35
CA PHE A 183 6.85 10.35 3.63
C PHE A 183 7.98 10.77 4.57
N VAL A 184 7.68 11.44 5.68
CA VAL A 184 8.67 11.88 6.67
C VAL A 184 9.39 10.68 7.31
N LEU A 185 8.66 9.63 7.69
CA LEU A 185 9.23 8.42 8.27
C LEU A 185 10.13 7.69 7.26
N ALA A 186 9.69 7.56 6.02
CA ALA A 186 10.46 6.90 4.96
C ALA A 186 11.69 7.71 4.56
N TRP A 187 11.58 9.04 4.53
CA TRP A 187 12.68 9.96 4.21
C TRP A 187 13.81 9.93 5.25
N ARG A 188 13.46 9.86 6.54
CA ARG A 188 14.44 9.88 7.64
C ARG A 188 15.08 8.52 7.90
N ASN A 189 14.26 7.47 8.00
CA ASN A 189 14.66 6.17 8.56
C ASN A 189 14.25 4.97 7.70
N GLY A 190 13.81 5.17 6.46
CA GLY A 190 13.40 4.09 5.55
C GLY A 190 12.09 3.42 5.98
N ARG A 191 12.09 2.10 6.15
CA ARG A 191 10.87 1.30 6.43
C ARG A 191 10.38 1.34 7.89
N THR A 192 10.49 2.47 8.57
CA THR A 192 10.11 2.58 9.99
C THR A 192 8.65 2.24 10.24
N TYR A 193 7.74 2.71 9.38
CA TYR A 193 6.31 2.39 9.52
C TYR A 193 6.06 0.88 9.48
N CYS A 194 6.60 0.17 8.48
CA CYS A 194 6.44 -1.28 8.36
C CYS A 194 7.06 -2.07 9.52
N ASN A 195 8.12 -1.53 10.14
CA ASN A 195 8.81 -2.20 11.24
C ASN A 195 8.18 -1.94 12.61
N THR A 196 7.54 -0.76 12.81
CA THR A 196 7.15 -0.30 14.15
C THR A 196 5.63 -0.20 14.30
N ILE A 197 4.91 0.29 13.26
CA ILE A 197 3.48 0.61 13.35
C ILE A 197 2.63 -0.46 12.64
N CYS A 198 3.09 -0.99 11.50
CA CYS A 198 2.27 -1.88 10.68
C CYS A 198 2.01 -3.23 11.37
N PRO A 199 0.73 -3.61 11.65
CA PRO A 199 0.40 -4.88 12.27
C PRO A 199 0.79 -6.07 11.38
N VAL A 200 0.57 -5.98 10.06
CA VAL A 200 0.97 -7.01 9.09
C VAL A 200 2.49 -7.19 9.08
N GLY A 201 3.25 -6.08 9.09
CA GLY A 201 4.71 -6.11 9.17
C GLY A 201 5.22 -6.72 10.47
N THR A 202 4.45 -6.62 11.55
CA THR A 202 4.78 -7.24 12.84
C THR A 202 4.58 -8.74 12.80
N VAL A 203 3.43 -9.21 12.34
CA VAL A 203 3.12 -10.65 12.22
C VAL A 203 4.08 -11.35 11.27
N LEU A 204 4.22 -10.85 10.04
CA LEU A 204 5.14 -11.42 9.06
C LEU A 204 6.61 -11.28 9.50
N GLY A 205 6.94 -10.24 10.25
CA GLY A 205 8.27 -10.05 10.83
C GLY A 205 8.61 -11.07 11.91
N PHE A 206 7.63 -11.56 12.65
CA PHE A 206 7.81 -12.66 13.61
C PHE A 206 8.08 -13.97 12.87
N ILE A 207 7.26 -14.29 11.87
CA ILE A 207 7.39 -15.48 11.04
C ILE A 207 8.74 -15.50 10.29
N SER A 208 9.16 -14.35 9.76
CA SER A 208 10.42 -14.22 8.99
C SER A 208 11.70 -14.47 9.80
N ARG A 209 11.63 -14.57 11.13
CA ARG A 209 12.77 -14.98 11.96
C ARG A 209 13.18 -16.43 11.68
N TYR A 210 12.23 -17.25 11.28
CA TYR A 210 12.41 -18.67 10.97
C TYR A 210 12.59 -18.92 9.46
N SER A 211 12.82 -17.86 8.66
CA SER A 211 12.97 -18.01 7.22
C SER A 211 14.25 -18.75 6.84
N ILE A 212 14.12 -19.61 5.82
CA ILE A 212 15.19 -20.47 5.31
C ILE A 212 16.20 -19.63 4.53
N PHE A 213 15.73 -18.74 3.65
CA PHE A 213 16.57 -17.83 2.87
C PHE A 213 16.55 -16.43 3.53
N LYS A 214 17.70 -15.99 4.00
CA LYS A 214 17.89 -14.66 4.60
C LYS A 214 18.48 -13.67 3.61
#